data_e8c6801f9bb5a5aa960febdb817d15bc
#
_entry.id   e8c6801f9bb5a5aa960febdb817d15bc
#
_cell.length_a   1.000
_cell.length_b   1.000
_cell.length_c   1.000
_cell.angle_alpha   90.00
_cell.angle_beta   90.00
_cell.angle_gamma   90.00
#
_symmetry.space_group_name_H-M   'P 1'
#
loop_
_entity.id
_entity.type
_entity.pdbx_description
1 polymer ?
#
loop_
_entity_poly.entity_id
_entity_poly.type
_entity_poly.pdbx_seq_one_letter_code
_entity_poly.pdbx_strand_id
1 'polypeptide(L)'
;LGDVYKRQLLPHVFAACDKNGVRITMVPFYSDYLPARPTIDVLDECKLINVRQTPFDNLLNAAIKRGLDIVGSLILIILTSPIMLATAIGVKLSSPGPIIFKQERIGLNKKPFMMYKFRSMRVNVQQETGWSTDCDPRKTHFGSFIRKFSLDELPQFFNVLKGDMSLVGPRPEVPFHVEHFKEEIPRYLVRQQVRPGCTGWAQIHGLRGDTDIAERIRYDIWYIENWTVALDIKIIFRTVFGGKMVNDEKLQ
;
A
#
# COMPACT_ATOMS: atom_id res chain seq x y z
N LEU A 1 12.30 -40.63 6.28
CA LEU A 1 12.28 -41.84 5.43
C LEU A 1 11.45 -41.65 4.14
N GLY A 2 10.35 -40.89 4.16
CA GLY A 2 9.51 -40.64 2.97
C GLY A 2 10.18 -39.84 1.84
N ASP A 3 11.04 -38.91 2.15
CA ASP A 3 11.65 -38.02 1.16
C ASP A 3 12.79 -38.64 0.37
N VAL A 4 13.51 -39.58 0.97
CA VAL A 4 14.59 -40.34 0.29
C VAL A 4 13.99 -41.30 -0.75
N TYR A 5 12.89 -41.96 -0.42
CA TYR A 5 12.18 -42.85 -1.34
C TYR A 5 11.62 -42.11 -2.56
N LYS A 6 11.08 -40.92 -2.35
CA LYS A 6 10.56 -40.08 -3.44
C LYS A 6 11.66 -39.59 -4.38
N ARG A 7 12.84 -39.23 -3.86
CA ARG A 7 13.99 -38.82 -4.69
C ARG A 7 14.51 -39.95 -5.60
N GLN A 8 14.44 -41.21 -5.17
CA GLN A 8 14.88 -42.33 -5.97
C GLN A 8 13.84 -42.75 -7.03
N LEU A 9 12.55 -42.59 -6.76
CA LEU A 9 11.48 -43.01 -7.67
C LEU A 9 11.22 -42.00 -8.81
N LEU A 10 11.36 -40.72 -8.54
CA LEU A 10 11.08 -39.65 -9.51
C LEU A 10 11.84 -39.79 -10.85
N PRO A 11 13.17 -40.04 -10.86
CA PRO A 11 13.89 -40.19 -12.14
C PRO A 11 13.36 -41.37 -12.99
N HIS A 12 12.96 -42.46 -12.37
CA HIS A 12 12.39 -43.63 -13.09
C HIS A 12 11.00 -43.33 -13.66
N VAL A 13 10.18 -42.57 -12.93
CA VAL A 13 8.86 -42.12 -13.41
C VAL A 13 9.02 -41.18 -14.59
N PHE A 14 9.92 -40.20 -14.50
CA PHE A 14 10.22 -39.26 -15.60
C PHE A 14 10.69 -40.02 -16.85
N ALA A 15 11.68 -40.90 -16.71
CA ALA A 15 12.20 -41.67 -17.81
C ALA A 15 11.13 -42.55 -18.47
N ALA A 16 10.25 -43.18 -17.70
CA ALA A 16 9.13 -43.94 -18.21
C ALA A 16 8.11 -43.08 -18.97
N CYS A 17 7.79 -41.91 -18.48
CA CYS A 17 6.88 -41.01 -19.15
C CYS A 17 7.47 -40.41 -20.44
N ASP A 18 8.73 -40.05 -20.43
CA ASP A 18 9.44 -39.55 -21.62
C ASP A 18 9.50 -40.63 -22.73
N LYS A 19 9.79 -41.85 -22.34
CA LYS A 19 9.82 -42.99 -23.28
C LYS A 19 8.46 -43.26 -23.94
N ASN A 20 7.36 -42.97 -23.25
CA ASN A 20 6.01 -43.18 -23.75
C ASN A 20 5.33 -41.91 -24.27
N GLY A 21 6.02 -40.77 -24.29
CA GLY A 21 5.47 -39.51 -24.77
C GLY A 21 4.32 -38.95 -23.90
N VAL A 22 4.27 -39.35 -22.61
CA VAL A 22 3.21 -38.94 -21.69
C VAL A 22 3.59 -37.61 -21.01
N ARG A 23 2.66 -36.65 -21.00
CA ARG A 23 2.85 -35.37 -20.31
C ARG A 23 2.78 -35.57 -18.79
N ILE A 24 3.77 -35.07 -18.08
CA ILE A 24 3.85 -35.15 -16.63
C ILE A 24 3.38 -33.80 -16.03
N THR A 25 2.48 -33.87 -15.06
CA THR A 25 2.07 -32.75 -14.22
C THR A 25 2.30 -33.13 -12.77
N MET A 26 3.05 -32.28 -12.05
CA MET A 26 3.31 -32.50 -10.63
C MET A 26 2.55 -31.44 -9.81
N VAL A 27 1.82 -31.89 -8.78
CA VAL A 27 1.24 -31.01 -7.77
C VAL A 27 2.16 -31.07 -6.55
N PRO A 28 2.89 -29.99 -6.24
CA PRO A 28 3.75 -29.98 -5.06
C PRO A 28 2.91 -29.98 -3.78
N PHE A 29 3.39 -30.64 -2.73
CA PHE A 29 2.71 -30.70 -1.42
C PHE A 29 2.57 -29.34 -0.74
N TYR A 30 3.30 -28.33 -1.20
CA TYR A 30 3.24 -26.94 -0.74
C TYR A 30 2.44 -26.03 -1.69
N SER A 31 1.54 -26.60 -2.50
CA SER A 31 0.71 -25.87 -3.49
C SER A 31 -0.04 -24.69 -2.87
N ASP A 32 -0.51 -24.84 -1.63
CA ASP A 32 -1.29 -23.81 -0.91
C ASP A 32 -0.46 -22.56 -0.56
N TYR A 33 0.86 -22.68 -0.59
CA TYR A 33 1.80 -21.59 -0.32
C TYR A 33 2.36 -20.93 -1.59
N LEU A 34 2.09 -21.55 -2.77
CA LEU A 34 2.57 -21.01 -4.04
C LEU A 34 1.64 -19.87 -4.53
N PRO A 35 2.20 -18.82 -5.14
CA PRO A 35 1.40 -17.84 -5.85
C PRO A 35 0.77 -18.46 -7.10
N ALA A 36 -0.25 -17.79 -7.66
CA ALA A 36 -0.92 -18.25 -8.88
C ALA A 36 0.03 -18.43 -10.08
N ARG A 37 1.18 -17.74 -10.07
CA ARG A 37 2.22 -17.80 -11.11
C ARG A 37 3.59 -17.89 -10.46
N PRO A 38 4.04 -19.07 -10.01
CA PRO A 38 5.38 -19.26 -9.47
C PRO A 38 6.42 -19.09 -10.59
N THR A 39 7.54 -18.45 -10.28
CA THR A 39 8.69 -18.39 -11.16
C THR A 39 9.74 -19.37 -10.72
N ILE A 40 10.46 -19.95 -11.69
CA ILE A 40 11.54 -20.89 -11.44
C ILE A 40 12.84 -20.22 -11.87
N ASP A 41 13.72 -19.98 -10.90
CA ASP A 41 15.08 -19.54 -11.15
C ASP A 41 16.04 -20.73 -11.08
N VAL A 42 17.17 -20.65 -11.77
CA VAL A 42 18.23 -21.65 -11.75
C VAL A 42 19.46 -21.03 -11.12
N LEU A 43 19.92 -21.62 -10.02
CA LEU A 43 21.18 -21.26 -9.38
C LEU A 43 22.09 -22.48 -9.49
N ASP A 44 23.08 -22.42 -10.37
CA ASP A 44 23.91 -23.55 -10.77
C ASP A 44 23.05 -24.74 -11.26
N GLU A 45 23.09 -25.86 -10.55
CA GLU A 45 22.30 -27.05 -10.85
C GLU A 45 20.95 -27.09 -10.10
N CYS A 46 20.73 -26.13 -9.19
CA CYS A 46 19.53 -26.08 -8.37
C CYS A 46 18.41 -25.25 -9.01
N LYS A 47 17.22 -25.81 -9.11
CA LYS A 47 16.01 -25.08 -9.51
C LYS A 47 15.34 -24.51 -8.25
N LEU A 48 15.24 -23.19 -8.20
CA LEU A 48 14.61 -22.46 -7.11
C LEU A 48 13.19 -22.09 -7.51
N ILE A 49 12.22 -22.48 -6.72
CA ILE A 49 10.83 -22.05 -6.91
C ILE A 49 10.61 -20.81 -6.04
N ASN A 50 10.42 -19.66 -6.68
CA ASN A 50 10.13 -18.43 -5.96
C ASN A 50 8.67 -18.43 -5.52
N VAL A 51 8.47 -18.57 -4.23
CA VAL A 51 7.15 -18.62 -3.61
C VAL A 51 6.52 -17.21 -3.48
N ARG A 52 7.32 -16.15 -3.56
CA ARG A 52 6.87 -14.76 -3.38
C ARG A 52 7.68 -13.79 -4.24
N GLN A 53 7.57 -13.89 -5.55
CA GLN A 53 8.02 -12.81 -6.41
C GLN A 53 6.86 -11.84 -6.67
N THR A 54 7.18 -10.56 -6.53
CA THR A 54 6.25 -9.48 -6.88
C THR A 54 6.76 -8.77 -8.14
N PRO A 55 5.90 -8.13 -8.94
CA PRO A 55 6.35 -7.32 -10.06
C PRO A 55 7.38 -6.23 -9.67
N PHE A 56 7.42 -5.84 -8.39
CA PHE A 56 8.35 -4.83 -7.87
C PHE A 56 9.78 -5.36 -7.65
N ASP A 57 9.98 -6.67 -7.65
CA ASP A 57 11.31 -7.30 -7.56
C ASP A 57 12.09 -7.14 -8.87
N ASN A 58 11.40 -6.85 -9.98
CA ASN A 58 12.01 -6.49 -11.23
C ASN A 58 12.47 -5.01 -11.18
N LEU A 59 13.77 -4.78 -11.33
CA LEU A 59 14.38 -3.45 -11.29
C LEU A 59 13.78 -2.47 -12.30
N LEU A 60 13.42 -2.96 -13.49
CA LEU A 60 12.81 -2.12 -14.53
C LEU A 60 11.42 -1.64 -14.09
N ASN A 61 10.60 -2.54 -13.56
CA ASN A 61 9.28 -2.20 -13.02
C ASN A 61 9.39 -1.21 -11.85
N ALA A 62 10.33 -1.44 -10.94
CA ALA A 62 10.59 -0.54 -9.82
C ALA A 62 11.04 0.85 -10.29
N ALA A 63 11.88 0.92 -11.33
CA ALA A 63 12.34 2.17 -11.93
C ALA A 63 11.19 2.90 -12.66
N ILE A 64 10.38 2.19 -13.45
CA ILE A 64 9.21 2.75 -14.13
C ILE A 64 8.22 3.31 -13.09
N LYS A 65 7.91 2.52 -12.06
CA LYS A 65 7.03 2.95 -10.98
C LYS A 65 7.55 4.23 -10.32
N ARG A 66 8.84 4.28 -10.00
CA ARG A 66 9.47 5.44 -9.38
C ARG A 66 9.45 6.67 -10.30
N GLY A 67 9.72 6.48 -11.60
CA GLY A 67 9.63 7.54 -12.61
C GLY A 67 8.22 8.14 -12.68
N LEU A 68 7.18 7.29 -12.73
CA LEU A 68 5.78 7.71 -12.73
C LEU A 68 5.40 8.45 -11.43
N ASP A 69 5.89 8.01 -10.27
CA ASP A 69 5.67 8.67 -8.99
C ASP A 69 6.29 10.07 -8.97
N ILE A 70 7.53 10.23 -9.46
CA ILE A 70 8.22 11.53 -9.50
C ILE A 70 7.49 12.49 -10.45
N VAL A 71 7.27 12.07 -11.70
CA VAL A 71 6.61 12.92 -12.70
C VAL A 71 5.19 13.26 -12.27
N GLY A 72 4.42 12.26 -11.85
CA GLY A 72 3.05 12.46 -11.40
C GLY A 72 2.93 13.36 -10.18
N SER A 73 3.79 13.17 -9.16
CA SER A 73 3.78 14.03 -7.97
C SER A 73 4.18 15.47 -8.29
N LEU A 74 5.15 15.68 -9.19
CA LEU A 74 5.54 17.01 -9.62
C LEU A 74 4.40 17.74 -10.34
N ILE A 75 3.73 17.06 -11.28
CA ILE A 75 2.55 17.60 -11.96
C ILE A 75 1.45 17.94 -10.95
N LEU A 76 1.15 17.02 -10.02
CA LEU A 76 0.12 17.24 -9.01
C LEU A 76 0.47 18.40 -8.06
N ILE A 77 1.73 18.54 -7.64
CA ILE A 77 2.16 19.69 -6.83
C ILE A 77 1.93 21.01 -7.59
N ILE A 78 2.30 21.08 -8.86
CA ILE A 78 2.12 22.29 -9.67
C ILE A 78 0.62 22.59 -9.83
N LEU A 79 -0.18 21.63 -10.23
CA LEU A 79 -1.62 21.81 -10.45
C LEU A 79 -2.39 22.15 -9.18
N THR A 80 -2.02 21.54 -8.04
CA THR A 80 -2.71 21.79 -6.77
C THR A 80 -2.10 22.91 -5.95
N SER A 81 -1.00 23.53 -6.38
CA SER A 81 -0.31 24.60 -5.64
C SER A 81 -1.23 25.78 -5.26
N PRO A 82 -2.15 26.30 -6.11
CA PRO A 82 -3.06 27.37 -5.69
C PRO A 82 -4.00 26.91 -4.56
N ILE A 83 -4.51 25.67 -4.66
CA ILE A 83 -5.39 25.07 -3.65
C ILE A 83 -4.62 24.85 -2.35
N MET A 84 -3.37 24.36 -2.45
CA MET A 84 -2.51 24.16 -1.29
C MET A 84 -2.22 25.48 -0.58
N LEU A 85 -1.96 26.56 -1.33
CA LEU A 85 -1.73 27.89 -0.77
C LEU A 85 -2.98 28.41 -0.05
N ALA A 86 -4.15 28.33 -0.69
CA ALA A 86 -5.42 28.71 -0.09
C ALA A 86 -5.71 27.90 1.19
N THR A 87 -5.48 26.59 1.15
CA THR A 87 -5.63 25.69 2.31
C THR A 87 -4.66 26.07 3.43
N ALA A 88 -3.41 26.38 3.12
CA ALA A 88 -2.41 26.80 4.09
C ALA A 88 -2.83 28.09 4.82
N ILE A 89 -3.34 29.07 4.08
CA ILE A 89 -3.86 30.33 4.64
C ILE A 89 -5.08 30.02 5.54
N GLY A 90 -6.04 29.24 5.07
CA GLY A 90 -7.22 28.86 5.84
C GLY A 90 -6.87 28.14 7.14
N VAL A 91 -5.93 27.21 7.13
CA VAL A 91 -5.43 26.50 8.33
C VAL A 91 -4.80 27.49 9.31
N LYS A 92 -4.00 28.44 8.83
CA LYS A 92 -3.35 29.44 9.68
C LYS A 92 -4.35 30.37 10.36
N LEU A 93 -5.41 30.74 9.65
CA LEU A 93 -6.49 31.59 10.17
C LEU A 93 -7.44 30.85 11.12
N SER A 94 -7.61 29.53 10.93
CA SER A 94 -8.57 28.74 11.70
C SER A 94 -8.13 28.43 13.13
N SER A 95 -6.82 28.34 13.38
CA SER A 95 -6.27 28.11 14.73
C SER A 95 -4.77 28.42 14.82
N PRO A 96 -4.24 28.82 16.00
CA PRO A 96 -2.82 29.05 16.19
C PRO A 96 -2.02 27.76 16.08
N GLY A 97 -0.78 27.84 15.53
CA GLY A 97 0.16 26.72 15.45
C GLY A 97 0.71 26.49 14.03
N PRO A 98 1.42 25.36 13.79
CA PRO A 98 2.03 25.01 12.50
C PRO A 98 0.96 24.69 11.45
N ILE A 99 1.22 25.04 10.19
CA ILE A 99 0.31 24.75 9.06
C ILE A 99 0.35 23.24 8.73
N ILE A 100 1.54 22.65 8.74
CA ILE A 100 1.76 21.24 8.43
C ILE A 100 1.80 20.42 9.72
N PHE A 101 0.97 19.42 9.77
CA PHE A 101 1.02 18.35 10.76
C PHE A 101 1.91 17.22 10.23
N LYS A 102 2.79 16.71 11.08
CA LYS A 102 3.69 15.62 10.78
C LYS A 102 3.35 14.44 11.67
N GLN A 103 3.17 13.27 11.07
CA GLN A 103 2.88 12.05 11.81
C GLN A 103 3.80 10.92 11.34
N GLU A 104 4.41 10.22 12.29
CA GLU A 104 5.22 9.06 12.00
C GLU A 104 4.35 7.91 11.46
N ARG A 105 4.80 7.31 10.38
CA ARG A 105 4.18 6.17 9.72
C ARG A 105 5.24 5.16 9.31
N ILE A 106 4.84 3.90 9.16
CA ILE A 106 5.73 2.85 8.66
C ILE A 106 5.63 2.76 7.15
N GLY A 107 6.79 2.79 6.50
CA GLY A 107 6.95 2.75 5.05
C GLY A 107 7.63 1.48 4.53
N LEU A 108 8.30 1.62 3.38
CA LEU A 108 9.05 0.57 2.71
C LEU A 108 10.08 -0.06 3.65
N ASN A 109 10.13 -1.40 3.66
CA ASN A 109 11.06 -2.19 4.48
C ASN A 109 10.98 -1.85 5.98
N LYS A 110 9.77 -1.57 6.48
CA LYS A 110 9.50 -1.23 7.88
C LYS A 110 10.19 0.05 8.38
N LYS A 111 10.72 0.88 7.47
CA LYS A 111 11.38 2.12 7.85
C LYS A 111 10.34 3.18 8.21
N PRO A 112 10.46 3.84 9.39
CA PRO A 112 9.57 4.93 9.74
C PRO A 112 9.88 6.16 8.87
N PHE A 113 8.83 6.94 8.56
CA PHE A 113 8.93 8.21 7.88
C PHE A 113 7.89 9.20 8.40
N MET A 114 8.13 10.49 8.20
CA MET A 114 7.20 11.56 8.61
C MET A 114 6.25 11.89 7.47
N MET A 115 4.99 11.48 7.61
CA MET A 115 3.93 11.79 6.66
C MET A 115 3.43 13.23 6.89
N TYR A 116 3.32 14.01 5.82
CA TYR A 116 2.89 15.41 5.84
C TYR A 116 1.39 15.52 5.54
N LYS A 117 0.69 16.32 6.37
CA LYS A 117 -0.71 16.72 6.14
C LYS A 117 -0.92 18.18 6.52
N PHE A 118 -1.93 18.83 5.98
CA PHE A 118 -2.40 20.08 6.58
C PHE A 118 -3.05 19.79 7.93
N ARG A 119 -2.83 20.68 8.88
CA ARG A 119 -3.43 20.55 10.20
C ARG A 119 -4.94 20.78 10.12
N SER A 120 -5.75 19.79 10.49
CA SER A 120 -7.20 19.84 10.52
C SER A 120 -7.79 19.90 11.94
N MET A 121 -6.92 19.79 12.96
CA MET A 121 -7.29 19.81 14.38
C MET A 121 -6.46 20.84 15.14
N ARG A 122 -6.98 21.31 16.26
CA ARG A 122 -6.23 22.16 17.20
C ARG A 122 -5.06 21.39 17.79
N VAL A 123 -3.96 22.08 18.04
CA VAL A 123 -2.81 21.48 18.73
C VAL A 123 -3.23 21.21 20.18
N ASN A 124 -3.19 19.96 20.59
CA ASN A 124 -3.49 19.57 21.97
C ASN A 124 -2.19 19.09 22.65
N VAL A 125 -2.06 19.40 23.96
CA VAL A 125 -0.90 19.00 24.77
C VAL A 125 -0.95 17.50 25.10
N GLN A 126 -2.13 16.90 25.10
CA GLN A 126 -2.32 15.47 25.33
C GLN A 126 -2.28 14.75 23.98
N GLN A 127 -1.16 14.09 23.70
CA GLN A 127 -1.00 13.23 22.53
C GLN A 127 -1.69 11.88 22.77
N GLU A 128 -3.02 11.86 22.78
CA GLU A 128 -3.72 10.59 22.70
C GLU A 128 -3.69 10.10 21.25
N THR A 129 -3.09 8.94 21.03
CA THR A 129 -2.95 8.24 19.75
C THR A 129 -4.25 7.53 19.32
N GLY A 130 -5.38 7.88 19.90
CA GLY A 130 -6.70 7.30 19.61
C GLY A 130 -7.18 7.60 18.18
N TRP A 131 -8.03 6.72 17.66
CA TRP A 131 -8.77 6.94 16.41
C TRP A 131 -9.61 8.21 16.55
N SER A 132 -9.58 9.08 15.54
CA SER A 132 -10.42 10.29 15.52
C SER A 132 -11.88 9.87 15.31
N THR A 133 -12.73 10.08 16.31
CA THR A 133 -14.18 9.89 16.21
C THR A 133 -14.83 11.08 15.48
N ASP A 134 -16.08 10.91 15.01
CA ASP A 134 -16.79 11.95 14.26
C ASP A 134 -17.04 13.20 15.08
N CYS A 135 -17.26 13.06 16.38
CA CYS A 135 -17.50 14.17 17.33
C CYS A 135 -16.22 14.62 18.06
N ASP A 136 -15.03 14.48 17.49
CA ASP A 136 -13.78 14.89 18.13
C ASP A 136 -13.75 16.42 18.32
N PRO A 137 -13.74 16.93 19.58
CA PRO A 137 -13.80 18.37 19.87
C PRO A 137 -12.55 19.13 19.39
N ARG A 138 -11.50 18.44 19.02
CA ARG A 138 -10.27 19.02 18.46
C ARG A 138 -10.44 19.46 17.01
N LYS A 139 -11.45 18.96 16.28
CA LYS A 139 -11.69 19.33 14.88
C LYS A 139 -12.07 20.82 14.79
N THR A 140 -11.42 21.56 13.88
CA THR A 140 -11.84 22.92 13.51
C THR A 140 -12.90 22.83 12.41
N HIS A 141 -13.80 23.83 12.29
CA HIS A 141 -14.76 23.88 11.18
C HIS A 141 -14.07 23.81 9.80
N PHE A 142 -13.01 24.59 9.64
CA PHE A 142 -12.20 24.55 8.42
C PHE A 142 -11.49 23.20 8.26
N GLY A 143 -11.02 22.60 9.37
CA GLY A 143 -10.43 21.27 9.39
C GLY A 143 -11.39 20.18 8.90
N SER A 144 -12.66 20.23 9.33
CA SER A 144 -13.70 19.31 8.85
C SER A 144 -13.94 19.47 7.35
N PHE A 145 -13.99 20.71 6.85
CA PHE A 145 -14.12 21.00 5.42
C PHE A 145 -12.96 20.40 4.60
N ILE A 146 -11.70 20.66 4.97
CA ILE A 146 -10.55 20.15 4.21
C ILE A 146 -10.44 18.61 4.27
N ARG A 147 -10.86 17.98 5.37
CA ARG A 147 -10.92 16.51 5.48
C ARG A 147 -12.00 15.91 4.59
N LYS A 148 -13.18 16.54 4.52
CA LYS A 148 -14.27 16.10 3.64
C LYS A 148 -13.81 15.96 2.19
N PHE A 149 -12.98 16.89 1.71
CA PHE A 149 -12.46 16.87 0.34
C PHE A 149 -11.03 16.30 0.24
N SER A 150 -10.51 15.70 1.32
CA SER A 150 -9.14 15.15 1.40
C SER A 150 -8.03 16.18 1.02
N LEU A 151 -8.33 17.47 1.12
CA LEU A 151 -7.35 18.54 0.86
C LEU A 151 -6.22 18.57 1.89
N ASP A 152 -6.49 18.06 3.08
CA ASP A 152 -5.49 17.88 4.13
C ASP A 152 -4.37 16.90 3.73
N GLU A 153 -4.61 16.02 2.78
CA GLU A 153 -3.63 15.01 2.32
C GLU A 153 -2.73 15.50 1.15
N LEU A 154 -3.01 16.68 0.55
CA LEU A 154 -2.21 17.21 -0.56
C LEU A 154 -0.70 17.31 -0.27
N PRO A 155 -0.23 17.68 0.95
CA PRO A 155 1.20 17.72 1.25
C PRO A 155 1.91 16.38 1.14
N GLN A 156 1.18 15.24 1.09
CA GLN A 156 1.79 13.92 0.88
C GLN A 156 2.49 13.81 -0.49
N PHE A 157 2.13 14.64 -1.48
CA PHE A 157 2.85 14.65 -2.76
C PHE A 157 4.34 15.01 -2.58
N PHE A 158 4.70 15.78 -1.56
CA PHE A 158 6.10 16.00 -1.21
C PHE A 158 6.76 14.74 -0.63
N ASN A 159 6.03 13.90 0.12
CA ASN A 159 6.55 12.60 0.55
C ASN A 159 6.77 11.67 -0.66
N VAL A 160 5.89 11.71 -1.66
CA VAL A 160 6.07 10.95 -2.90
C VAL A 160 7.32 11.41 -3.65
N LEU A 161 7.48 12.71 -3.84
CA LEU A 161 8.64 13.29 -4.51
C LEU A 161 9.95 12.95 -3.80
N LYS A 162 9.97 13.00 -2.47
CA LYS A 162 11.10 12.61 -1.63
C LYS A 162 11.43 11.12 -1.71
N GLY A 163 10.43 10.25 -1.95
CA GLY A 163 10.59 8.81 -2.04
C GLY A 163 10.15 8.02 -0.83
N ASP A 164 9.58 8.66 0.17
CA ASP A 164 8.99 8.01 1.33
C ASP A 164 7.68 7.30 0.96
N MET A 165 6.95 7.85 -0.01
CA MET A 165 5.65 7.36 -0.49
C MET A 165 5.64 7.16 -2.01
N SER A 166 4.54 6.60 -2.51
CA SER A 166 4.14 6.46 -3.90
C SER A 166 2.78 7.14 -4.11
N LEU A 167 2.42 7.47 -5.33
CA LEU A 167 1.05 7.92 -5.66
C LEU A 167 0.04 6.81 -5.38
N VAL A 168 0.36 5.58 -5.78
CA VAL A 168 -0.50 4.40 -5.61
C VAL A 168 0.24 3.34 -4.81
N GLY A 169 -0.40 2.82 -3.76
CA GLY A 169 0.15 1.77 -2.89
C GLY A 169 -0.72 1.54 -1.66
N PRO A 170 -0.36 0.60 -0.79
CA PRO A 170 -1.01 0.37 0.49
C PRO A 170 -1.00 1.63 1.36
N ARG A 171 -2.10 1.92 2.07
CA ARG A 171 -2.15 3.08 2.97
C ARG A 171 -1.20 2.89 4.16
N PRO A 172 -0.34 3.89 4.49
CA PRO A 172 0.60 3.76 5.60
C PRO A 172 -0.11 3.79 6.96
N GLU A 173 0.32 2.93 7.88
CA GLU A 173 -0.21 2.86 9.24
C GLU A 173 0.77 3.42 10.27
N VAL A 174 0.26 3.83 11.43
CA VAL A 174 1.09 4.28 12.55
C VAL A 174 1.83 3.09 13.18
N PRO A 175 3.03 3.29 13.77
CA PRO A 175 3.81 2.21 14.36
C PRO A 175 3.01 1.35 15.34
N PHE A 176 2.21 1.97 16.20
CA PHE A 176 1.37 1.28 17.19
C PHE A 176 0.43 0.24 16.54
N HIS A 177 -0.27 0.60 15.46
CA HIS A 177 -1.16 -0.33 14.76
C HIS A 177 -0.40 -1.42 14.01
N VAL A 178 0.78 -1.11 13.47
CA VAL A 178 1.63 -2.10 12.80
C VAL A 178 2.05 -3.20 13.78
N GLU A 179 2.48 -2.81 15.00
CA GLU A 179 2.89 -3.77 16.03
C GLU A 179 1.73 -4.69 16.45
N HIS A 180 0.53 -4.15 16.56
CA HIS A 180 -0.66 -4.91 16.91
C HIS A 180 -1.10 -5.87 15.79
N PHE A 181 -1.29 -5.34 14.58
CA PHE A 181 -1.84 -6.14 13.47
C PHE A 181 -0.87 -7.18 12.89
N LYS A 182 0.46 -7.01 13.05
CA LYS A 182 1.41 -8.01 12.57
C LYS A 182 1.27 -9.35 13.29
N GLU A 183 0.82 -9.34 14.56
CA GLU A 183 0.62 -10.56 15.37
C GLU A 183 -0.72 -11.23 15.06
N GLU A 184 -1.75 -10.45 14.71
CA GLU A 184 -3.10 -10.95 14.52
C GLU A 184 -3.39 -11.36 13.07
N ILE A 185 -2.81 -10.64 12.09
CA ILE A 185 -3.17 -10.83 10.69
C ILE A 185 -2.02 -11.49 9.92
N PRO A 186 -2.22 -12.71 9.41
CA PRO A 186 -1.24 -13.37 8.58
C PRO A 186 -0.84 -12.51 7.36
N ARG A 187 0.45 -12.49 7.04
CA ARG A 187 0.99 -11.75 5.89
C ARG A 187 0.87 -10.22 5.99
N TYR A 188 0.47 -9.65 7.13
CA TYR A 188 0.34 -8.20 7.32
C TYR A 188 1.57 -7.43 6.83
N LEU A 189 2.77 -7.91 7.16
CA LEU A 189 4.03 -7.23 6.83
C LEU A 189 4.38 -7.25 5.32
N VAL A 190 3.70 -8.04 4.50
CA VAL A 190 3.92 -8.06 3.04
C VAL A 190 3.64 -6.69 2.42
N ARG A 191 2.65 -5.97 2.95
CA ARG A 191 2.31 -4.61 2.47
C ARG A 191 3.45 -3.58 2.64
N GLN A 192 4.43 -3.87 3.51
CA GLN A 192 5.58 -3.00 3.75
C GLN A 192 6.79 -3.33 2.84
N GLN A 193 6.64 -4.29 1.92
CA GLN A 193 7.64 -4.57 0.89
C GLN A 193 7.59 -3.56 -0.27
N VAL A 194 6.57 -2.71 -0.31
CA VAL A 194 6.42 -1.64 -1.30
C VAL A 194 6.25 -0.29 -0.60
N ARG A 195 6.46 0.81 -1.34
CA ARG A 195 6.18 2.16 -0.81
C ARG A 195 4.69 2.32 -0.54
N PRO A 196 4.32 2.91 0.61
CA PRO A 196 2.92 3.25 0.89
C PRO A 196 2.41 4.31 -0.09
N GLY A 197 1.11 4.26 -0.40
CA GLY A 197 0.47 5.14 -1.38
C GLY A 197 -0.36 6.27 -0.77
N CYS A 198 -0.52 7.35 -1.53
CA CYS A 198 -1.54 8.38 -1.26
C CYS A 198 -2.94 7.81 -1.51
N THR A 199 -3.08 6.99 -2.56
CA THR A 199 -4.26 6.17 -2.84
C THR A 199 -3.87 4.72 -3.05
N GLY A 200 -4.85 3.79 -3.11
CA GLY A 200 -4.56 2.37 -3.27
C GLY A 200 -5.77 1.53 -3.65
N TRP A 201 -5.52 0.28 -3.99
CA TRP A 201 -6.55 -0.66 -4.42
C TRP A 201 -7.62 -0.88 -3.36
N ALA A 202 -7.24 -1.10 -2.11
CA ALA A 202 -8.18 -1.20 -0.99
C ALA A 202 -9.03 0.07 -0.83
N GLN A 203 -8.41 1.24 -0.96
CA GLN A 203 -9.07 2.53 -0.79
C GLN A 203 -10.16 2.79 -1.82
N ILE A 204 -9.94 2.46 -3.12
CA ILE A 204 -10.95 2.64 -4.17
C ILE A 204 -12.11 1.64 -4.06
N HIS A 205 -11.96 0.58 -3.25
CA HIS A 205 -13.04 -0.36 -2.92
C HIS A 205 -13.75 -0.03 -1.60
N GLY A 206 -13.47 1.15 -1.01
CA GLY A 206 -14.14 1.63 0.19
C GLY A 206 -13.55 1.12 1.50
N LEU A 207 -12.43 0.38 1.45
CA LEU A 207 -11.76 -0.13 2.64
C LEU A 207 -10.85 0.95 3.25
N ARG A 208 -11.47 1.93 3.91
CA ARG A 208 -10.82 3.07 4.59
C ARG A 208 -11.33 3.20 6.02
N GLY A 209 -10.53 3.84 6.90
CA GLY A 209 -10.95 4.13 8.28
C GLY A 209 -11.23 2.88 9.09
N ASP A 210 -12.39 2.83 9.74
CA ASP A 210 -12.84 1.73 10.60
C ASP A 210 -13.53 0.62 9.78
N THR A 211 -12.76 -0.02 8.91
CA THR A 211 -13.22 -1.16 8.10
C THR A 211 -12.44 -2.41 8.48
N ASP A 212 -12.91 -3.59 8.06
CA ASP A 212 -12.21 -4.85 8.27
C ASP A 212 -10.75 -4.76 7.78
N ILE A 213 -9.83 -4.83 8.75
CA ILE A 213 -8.40 -4.73 8.50
C ILE A 213 -7.89 -5.94 7.71
N ALA A 214 -8.39 -7.14 8.00
CA ALA A 214 -7.97 -8.35 7.32
C ALA A 214 -8.36 -8.31 5.82
N GLU A 215 -9.57 -7.81 5.52
CA GLU A 215 -10.00 -7.62 4.14
C GLU A 215 -9.16 -6.55 3.44
N ARG A 216 -8.89 -5.42 4.10
CA ARG A 216 -8.00 -4.37 3.56
C ARG A 216 -6.63 -4.93 3.20
N ILE A 217 -6.04 -5.76 4.08
CA ILE A 217 -4.74 -6.39 3.84
C ILE A 217 -4.78 -7.32 2.62
N ARG A 218 -5.85 -8.10 2.43
CA ARG A 218 -6.01 -8.94 1.24
C ARG A 218 -5.99 -8.13 -0.05
N TYR A 219 -6.69 -6.97 -0.09
CA TYR A 219 -6.68 -6.07 -1.25
C TYR A 219 -5.31 -5.43 -1.47
N ASP A 220 -4.61 -5.03 -0.40
CA ASP A 220 -3.26 -4.47 -0.49
C ASP A 220 -2.27 -5.51 -1.04
N ILE A 221 -2.34 -6.76 -0.56
CA ILE A 221 -1.49 -7.86 -1.04
C ILE A 221 -1.81 -8.18 -2.50
N TRP A 222 -3.09 -8.25 -2.85
CA TRP A 222 -3.49 -8.47 -4.25
C TRP A 222 -2.90 -7.42 -5.19
N TYR A 223 -2.93 -6.13 -4.80
CA TYR A 223 -2.30 -5.06 -5.58
C TYR A 223 -0.81 -5.30 -5.75
N ILE A 224 -0.10 -5.67 -4.70
CA ILE A 224 1.34 -5.91 -4.73
C ILE A 224 1.69 -7.07 -5.67
N GLU A 225 0.93 -8.15 -5.63
CA GLU A 225 1.14 -9.35 -6.43
C GLU A 225 0.75 -9.17 -7.92
N ASN A 226 -0.19 -8.26 -8.21
CA ASN A 226 -0.74 -8.04 -9.56
C ASN A 226 -0.43 -6.66 -10.13
N TRP A 227 0.57 -5.98 -9.60
CA TRP A 227 0.89 -4.63 -10.04
C TRP A 227 1.22 -4.55 -11.53
N THR A 228 0.65 -3.54 -12.19
CA THR A 228 0.99 -3.08 -13.54
C THR A 228 0.82 -1.57 -13.61
N VAL A 229 1.47 -0.93 -14.59
CA VAL A 229 1.28 0.52 -14.84
C VAL A 229 -0.20 0.84 -15.13
N ALA A 230 -0.87 -0.01 -15.90
CA ALA A 230 -2.30 0.16 -16.21
C ALA A 230 -3.18 0.09 -14.96
N LEU A 231 -2.82 -0.75 -13.97
CA LEU A 231 -3.52 -0.83 -12.70
C LEU A 231 -3.37 0.47 -11.91
N ASP A 232 -2.18 1.06 -11.86
CA ASP A 232 -1.97 2.36 -11.22
C ASP A 232 -2.80 3.46 -11.85
N ILE A 233 -2.81 3.55 -13.18
CA ILE A 233 -3.62 4.52 -13.92
C ILE A 233 -5.11 4.32 -13.60
N LYS A 234 -5.59 3.07 -13.58
CA LYS A 234 -6.98 2.74 -13.21
C LYS A 234 -7.32 3.19 -11.78
N ILE A 235 -6.40 2.98 -10.83
CA ILE A 235 -6.60 3.39 -9.43
C ILE A 235 -6.65 4.91 -9.32
N ILE A 236 -5.73 5.62 -9.97
CA ILE A 236 -5.71 7.09 -9.98
C ILE A 236 -7.02 7.62 -10.59
N PHE A 237 -7.43 7.10 -11.76
CA PHE A 237 -8.67 7.50 -12.41
C PHE A 237 -9.89 7.28 -11.50
N ARG A 238 -10.01 6.11 -10.88
CA ARG A 238 -11.09 5.81 -9.93
C ARG A 238 -11.02 6.67 -8.65
N THR A 239 -9.83 7.05 -8.21
CA THR A 239 -9.70 7.97 -7.07
C THR A 239 -10.25 9.35 -7.41
N VAL A 240 -9.96 9.88 -8.62
CA VAL A 240 -10.39 11.21 -9.03
C VAL A 240 -11.87 11.24 -9.43
N PHE A 241 -12.34 10.26 -10.20
CA PHE A 241 -13.67 10.27 -10.81
C PHE A 241 -14.68 9.29 -10.19
N GLY A 242 -14.24 8.41 -9.29
CA GLY A 242 -15.07 7.34 -8.74
C GLY A 242 -16.12 7.75 -7.69
N GLY A 243 -16.31 9.05 -7.44
CA GLY A 243 -17.33 9.58 -6.51
C GLY A 243 -17.11 9.28 -5.03
N LYS A 244 -16.16 8.42 -4.69
CA LYS A 244 -15.81 8.03 -3.29
C LYS A 244 -14.67 8.86 -2.70
N MET A 245 -14.30 9.98 -3.33
CA MET A 245 -13.33 10.94 -2.74
C MET A 245 -13.92 11.74 -1.58
N VAL A 246 -15.23 11.86 -1.55
CA VAL A 246 -15.92 12.39 -0.38
C VAL A 246 -15.84 11.29 0.66
N ASN A 247 -15.17 11.57 1.79
CA ASN A 247 -15.33 10.75 2.98
C ASN A 247 -16.81 10.86 3.37
N ASP A 248 -17.64 9.96 2.86
CA ASP A 248 -18.94 9.71 3.45
C ASP A 248 -18.65 9.13 4.83
N GLU A 249 -18.52 10.01 5.79
CA GLU A 249 -18.85 9.70 7.18
C GLU A 249 -20.30 9.24 7.05
N LYS A 250 -20.51 7.91 7.06
CA LYS A 250 -21.87 7.37 7.10
C LYS A 250 -22.54 8.00 8.30
N LEU A 251 -23.47 8.91 8.03
CA LEU A 251 -24.51 9.31 8.95
C LEU A 251 -25.27 8.02 9.32
N GLN A 252 -24.97 7.48 10.47
CA GLN A 252 -25.85 6.65 11.27
C GLN A 252 -26.12 7.37 12.56
#